data_da4f5fa2ad8fd7c95602aa496057cc65
#
_entry.id   da4f5fa2ad8fd7c95602aa496057cc65
#
_cell.length_a   1.000
_cell.length_b   1.000
_cell.length_c   1.000
_cell.angle_alpha   90.00
_cell.angle_beta   90.00
_cell.angle_gamma   90.00
#
_symmetry.space_group_name_H-M   'P 1'
#
loop_
_entity.id
_entity.type
_entity.pdbx_description
1 polymer ?
#
loop_
_entity_poly.entity_id
_entity_poly.type
_entity_poly.pdbx_seq_one_letter_code
_entity_poly.pdbx_strand_id
1 'polypeptide(L)'
;MDITRRDFLNGVAITIAAGMTPLQILQAAPDGRYYPPALTGLRGSHAGSFEVAHQMGWEKKVFDTDKLPITEDYDLVVVGGGLSGLSAAWFYREKHPKAKILILENHDDFGGHAKRNEFQAGGRMIIGYGGSEAFQSPSHLYSKEVNGLLKTLGVNIKRFETAFDRQFYPGLGLSRGVFFDKENFGEDKLVTGDPTPMVADDVAPGQLNARAIRDFINDFPLPAADRQALIELHMAPKDYLPGKTAEEKADYLAATSYRDFLLKNVGLSEGAVKYFQSRTNDFMALSIDAVASADAYSVGFPGFAGMNLAPISEEAAAEMEEPYIYHFPDGNASVARLLVRSLIPGVAPGHTMDDIVLATFDYAKLDQPKAAVRLRLNSTAVSVRNVDNGVHIGYSRGGQLAQVRGKRCILACYNMMIPYLLKDLPAPQAHALSQNVKYPLVYTKVVIRNWQSFQTLGVHEIYAATQPYSRIKLDYPVSMGGYDHPRDPTQPIGLHMVYVPTSPNSGMNARDQARAGRGKLYGQTFEQLEAQLRDQLQRMLGPGGFNHEIDILAITVNRWSHGYATFSNSLFDDADESEALMKLAKKPVGHVSIANSDAAWSAYAHAAIDEAYRAAGEVA
;
A
#
# COMPACT_ATOMS: atom_id res chain seq x y z
N MET A 1 -21.71 -28.47 7.93
CA MET A 1 -20.52 -27.96 7.23
C MET A 1 -19.38 -28.84 7.65
N ASP A 2 -18.78 -29.54 6.70
CA ASP A 2 -17.57 -30.31 7.00
C ASP A 2 -16.42 -29.34 7.21
N ILE A 3 -15.87 -29.32 8.42
CA ILE A 3 -14.72 -28.50 8.79
C ILE A 3 -13.52 -29.09 8.06
N THR A 4 -12.91 -28.29 7.19
CA THR A 4 -11.72 -28.74 6.46
C THR A 4 -10.49 -28.74 7.38
N ARG A 5 -9.46 -29.53 7.03
CA ARG A 5 -8.17 -29.53 7.73
C ARG A 5 -7.56 -28.11 7.82
N ARG A 6 -7.89 -27.25 6.86
CA ARG A 6 -7.50 -25.84 6.80
C ARG A 6 -8.17 -25.01 7.89
N ASP A 7 -9.48 -25.20 8.11
CA ASP A 7 -10.24 -24.50 9.15
C ASP A 7 -9.70 -24.84 10.55
N PHE A 8 -9.25 -26.08 10.72
CA PHE A 8 -8.62 -26.55 11.95
C PHE A 8 -7.25 -25.88 12.21
N LEU A 9 -6.41 -25.77 11.17
CA LEU A 9 -5.09 -25.11 11.27
C LEU A 9 -5.20 -23.61 11.53
N ASN A 10 -6.27 -22.96 11.09
CA ASN A 10 -6.56 -21.53 11.32
C ASN A 10 -7.24 -21.26 12.68
N GLY A 11 -7.36 -22.24 13.54
CA GLY A 11 -7.99 -22.09 14.86
C GLY A 11 -9.52 -22.00 14.85
N VAL A 12 -10.15 -22.07 13.67
CA VAL A 12 -11.61 -21.95 13.51
C VAL A 12 -12.34 -23.12 14.16
N ALA A 13 -11.76 -24.33 14.10
CA ALA A 13 -12.38 -25.53 14.67
C ALA A 13 -12.48 -25.52 16.21
N ILE A 14 -11.51 -24.92 16.89
CA ILE A 14 -11.49 -24.87 18.37
C ILE A 14 -12.62 -23.99 18.92
N THR A 15 -12.99 -22.96 18.16
CA THR A 15 -13.96 -21.95 18.59
C THR A 15 -15.41 -22.29 18.21
N ILE A 16 -15.63 -23.11 17.16
CA ILE A 16 -16.96 -23.68 16.86
C ILE A 16 -17.42 -24.57 18.02
N ALA A 17 -16.51 -25.29 18.65
CA ALA A 17 -16.79 -26.07 19.84
C ALA A 17 -17.21 -25.23 21.07
N ALA A 18 -16.92 -23.93 21.08
CA ALA A 18 -17.30 -22.99 22.13
C ALA A 18 -18.61 -22.21 21.85
N GLY A 19 -19.34 -22.56 20.79
CA GLY A 19 -20.64 -21.95 20.46
C GLY A 19 -20.56 -20.53 19.84
N MET A 20 -19.40 -20.10 19.39
CA MET A 20 -19.21 -18.83 18.71
C MET A 20 -19.58 -18.92 17.21
N THR A 21 -20.10 -17.83 16.65
CA THR A 21 -20.33 -17.76 15.21
C THR A 21 -18.99 -17.65 14.45
N PRO A 22 -18.91 -18.05 13.16
CA PRO A 22 -17.69 -17.88 12.36
C PRO A 22 -17.15 -16.45 12.38
N LEU A 23 -18.02 -15.45 12.44
CA LEU A 23 -17.62 -14.03 12.52
C LEU A 23 -16.99 -13.68 13.89
N GLN A 24 -17.52 -14.21 14.98
CA GLN A 24 -16.97 -14.01 16.33
C GLN A 24 -15.63 -14.74 16.52
N ILE A 25 -15.46 -15.85 15.85
CA ILE A 25 -14.24 -16.66 15.81
C ILE A 25 -13.09 -15.92 15.12
N LEU A 26 -13.38 -15.27 14.00
CA LEU A 26 -12.42 -14.46 13.25
C LEU A 26 -11.97 -13.20 14.00
N GLN A 27 -12.58 -12.88 15.13
CA GLN A 27 -12.32 -11.67 15.92
C GLN A 27 -11.57 -11.90 17.23
N ALA A 28 -11.23 -13.14 17.56
CA ALA A 28 -10.61 -13.48 18.83
C ALA A 28 -9.09 -13.51 18.76
N ALA A 29 -8.41 -12.75 19.62
CA ALA A 29 -6.98 -12.93 19.90
C ALA A 29 -6.70 -14.31 20.53
N PRO A 30 -5.46 -14.76 20.59
CA PRO A 30 -5.08 -16.03 21.25
C PRO A 30 -5.58 -16.16 22.70
N ASP A 31 -5.85 -15.04 23.37
CA ASP A 31 -6.42 -14.96 24.73
C ASP A 31 -7.93 -14.69 24.73
N GLY A 32 -8.62 -14.78 23.61
CA GLY A 32 -10.06 -14.57 23.45
C GLY A 32 -10.51 -13.12 23.39
N ARG A 33 -9.58 -12.12 23.37
CA ARG A 33 -9.90 -10.70 23.18
C ARG A 33 -9.89 -10.32 21.70
N TYR A 34 -10.65 -9.27 21.37
CA TYR A 34 -10.66 -8.69 20.03
C TYR A 34 -9.29 -8.08 19.68
N TYR A 35 -8.63 -8.61 18.63
CA TYR A 35 -7.30 -8.15 18.22
C TYR A 35 -7.12 -8.28 16.70
N PRO A 36 -7.52 -7.27 15.91
CA PRO A 36 -7.52 -7.31 14.45
C PRO A 36 -6.19 -7.69 13.78
N PRO A 37 -4.99 -7.31 14.29
CA PRO A 37 -3.74 -7.71 13.65
C PRO A 37 -3.52 -9.22 13.51
N ALA A 38 -4.17 -10.04 14.35
CA ALA A 38 -4.08 -11.50 14.29
C ALA A 38 -5.12 -12.16 13.36
N LEU A 39 -6.01 -11.37 12.75
CA LEU A 39 -7.03 -11.89 11.83
C LEU A 39 -6.41 -12.20 10.47
N THR A 40 -6.68 -13.40 9.95
CA THR A 40 -6.27 -13.88 8.63
C THR A 40 -7.43 -13.81 7.61
N GLY A 41 -7.21 -14.28 6.41
CA GLY A 41 -8.20 -14.24 5.33
C GLY A 41 -8.25 -12.88 4.63
N LEU A 42 -9.45 -12.39 4.31
CA LEU A 42 -9.63 -11.14 3.60
C LEU A 42 -9.63 -9.95 4.57
N ARG A 43 -8.70 -9.02 4.37
CA ARG A 43 -8.53 -7.78 5.14
C ARG A 43 -8.54 -6.56 4.20
N GLY A 44 -8.41 -5.35 4.75
CA GLY A 44 -8.55 -4.12 3.97
C GLY A 44 -10.02 -3.90 3.59
N SER A 45 -10.37 -3.97 2.30
CA SER A 45 -11.78 -3.94 1.87
C SER A 45 -12.45 -5.29 2.15
N HIS A 46 -12.78 -5.55 3.41
CA HIS A 46 -13.45 -6.76 3.91
C HIS A 46 -14.90 -6.46 4.30
N ALA A 47 -15.69 -7.50 4.55
CA ALA A 47 -17.09 -7.34 4.96
C ALA A 47 -17.21 -6.44 6.20
N GLY A 48 -18.12 -5.46 6.15
CA GLY A 48 -18.32 -4.44 7.19
C GLY A 48 -17.54 -3.15 6.96
N SER A 49 -16.53 -3.12 6.08
CA SER A 49 -15.66 -1.96 5.89
C SER A 49 -16.03 -1.06 4.69
N PHE A 50 -16.93 -1.47 3.80
CA PHE A 50 -17.23 -0.72 2.58
C PHE A 50 -18.72 -0.58 2.25
N GLU A 51 -19.60 -1.38 2.83
CA GLU A 51 -21.01 -1.47 2.43
C GLU A 51 -21.75 -0.15 2.63
N VAL A 52 -21.52 0.55 3.74
CA VAL A 52 -22.14 1.86 4.01
C VAL A 52 -21.65 2.90 3.01
N ALA A 53 -20.36 2.89 2.68
CA ALA A 53 -19.78 3.77 1.66
C ALA A 53 -20.33 3.48 0.27
N HIS A 54 -20.52 2.21 -0.09
CA HIS A 54 -21.16 1.80 -1.36
C HIS A 54 -22.63 2.23 -1.44
N GLN A 55 -23.39 2.11 -0.33
CA GLN A 55 -24.75 2.63 -0.27
C GLN A 55 -24.80 4.13 -0.61
N MET A 56 -23.86 4.93 -0.07
CA MET A 56 -23.78 6.36 -0.41
C MET A 56 -23.31 6.59 -1.85
N GLY A 57 -22.21 5.95 -2.26
CA GLY A 57 -21.56 6.21 -3.54
C GLY A 57 -22.27 5.58 -4.74
N TRP A 58 -22.71 4.34 -4.65
CA TRP A 58 -23.33 3.58 -5.76
C TRP A 58 -24.84 3.64 -5.73
N GLU A 59 -25.46 3.36 -4.56
CA GLU A 59 -26.92 3.34 -4.42
C GLU A 59 -27.52 4.74 -4.23
N LYS A 60 -26.66 5.78 -4.04
CA LYS A 60 -27.07 7.17 -3.78
C LYS A 60 -27.95 7.31 -2.56
N LYS A 61 -27.80 6.39 -1.61
CA LYS A 61 -28.57 6.42 -0.35
C LYS A 61 -28.19 7.63 0.48
N VAL A 62 -29.17 8.38 0.88
CA VAL A 62 -29.05 9.48 1.83
C VAL A 62 -29.42 8.98 3.22
N PHE A 63 -28.50 9.15 4.17
CA PHE A 63 -28.73 8.84 5.57
C PHE A 63 -29.29 10.09 6.27
N ASP A 64 -30.56 10.03 6.72
CA ASP A 64 -31.19 11.13 7.46
C ASP A 64 -30.70 11.11 8.91
N THR A 65 -29.72 11.95 9.21
CA THR A 65 -29.19 12.15 10.56
C THR A 65 -29.63 13.48 11.18
N ASP A 66 -30.32 14.35 10.43
CA ASP A 66 -30.62 15.72 10.83
C ASP A 66 -31.57 15.79 12.03
N LYS A 67 -32.40 14.78 12.21
CA LYS A 67 -33.37 14.67 13.32
C LYS A 67 -32.84 13.89 14.52
N LEU A 68 -31.63 13.33 14.42
CA LEU A 68 -31.07 12.58 15.54
C LEU A 68 -30.59 13.53 16.64
N PRO A 69 -30.71 13.14 17.90
CA PRO A 69 -30.16 13.93 18.99
C PRO A 69 -28.62 13.93 18.93
N ILE A 70 -28.01 15.06 19.29
CA ILE A 70 -26.57 15.12 19.54
C ILE A 70 -26.28 14.33 20.81
N THR A 71 -25.48 13.26 20.66
CA THR A 71 -25.18 12.39 21.82
C THR A 71 -23.93 12.81 22.56
N GLU A 72 -22.97 13.46 21.87
CA GLU A 72 -21.67 13.85 22.42
C GLU A 72 -21.14 15.11 21.73
N ASP A 73 -20.38 15.92 22.49
CA ASP A 73 -19.73 17.14 22.02
C ASP A 73 -18.21 17.03 22.09
N TYR A 74 -17.55 17.53 21.03
CA TYR A 74 -16.09 17.51 20.88
C TYR A 74 -15.54 18.86 20.40
N ASP A 75 -14.28 19.15 20.73
CA ASP A 75 -13.57 20.28 20.14
C ASP A 75 -13.20 19.99 18.68
N LEU A 76 -12.79 18.73 18.39
CA LEU A 76 -12.49 18.27 17.05
C LEU A 76 -13.10 16.88 16.81
N VAL A 77 -13.72 16.70 15.64
CA VAL A 77 -14.05 15.37 15.12
C VAL A 77 -13.20 15.12 13.88
N VAL A 78 -12.48 13.99 13.84
CA VAL A 78 -11.69 13.55 12.69
C VAL A 78 -12.40 12.36 12.05
N VAL A 79 -12.60 12.39 10.75
CA VAL A 79 -13.17 11.29 9.95
C VAL A 79 -12.05 10.56 9.22
N GLY A 80 -11.74 9.35 9.70
CA GLY A 80 -10.65 8.51 9.23
C GLY A 80 -9.55 8.34 10.29
N GLY A 81 -9.25 7.09 10.66
CA GLY A 81 -8.22 6.70 11.63
C GLY A 81 -6.93 6.21 10.98
N GLY A 82 -6.64 6.64 9.74
CA GLY A 82 -5.36 6.41 9.05
C GLY A 82 -4.24 7.33 9.57
N LEU A 83 -3.04 7.20 8.99
CA LEU A 83 -1.89 8.05 9.38
C LEU A 83 -2.25 9.54 9.34
N SER A 84 -2.97 10.00 8.33
CA SER A 84 -3.37 11.40 8.21
C SER A 84 -4.30 11.83 9.36
N GLY A 85 -5.37 11.07 9.63
CA GLY A 85 -6.32 11.43 10.70
C GLY A 85 -5.71 11.35 12.09
N LEU A 86 -4.88 10.34 12.36
CA LEU A 86 -4.16 10.22 13.63
C LEU A 86 -3.16 11.38 13.82
N SER A 87 -2.42 11.74 12.76
CA SER A 87 -1.49 12.88 12.78
C SER A 87 -2.23 14.21 12.95
N ALA A 88 -3.38 14.38 12.27
CA ALA A 88 -4.21 15.59 12.41
C ALA A 88 -4.70 15.77 13.85
N ALA A 89 -5.18 14.70 14.49
CA ALA A 89 -5.57 14.71 15.89
C ALA A 89 -4.39 15.05 16.80
N TRP A 90 -3.20 14.51 16.48
CA TRP A 90 -1.98 14.77 17.23
C TRP A 90 -1.54 16.25 17.11
N PHE A 91 -1.43 16.80 15.89
CA PHE A 91 -1.05 18.19 15.66
C PHE A 91 -2.05 19.18 16.26
N TYR A 92 -3.36 18.87 16.20
CA TYR A 92 -4.37 19.70 16.83
C TYR A 92 -4.21 19.71 18.35
N ARG A 93 -3.92 18.55 18.95
CA ARG A 93 -3.74 18.42 20.39
C ARG A 93 -2.48 19.10 20.90
N GLU A 94 -1.40 19.13 20.12
CA GLU A 94 -0.19 19.91 20.45
C GLU A 94 -0.52 21.40 20.68
N LYS A 95 -1.40 21.96 19.84
CA LYS A 95 -1.88 23.35 19.98
C LYS A 95 -2.95 23.51 21.05
N HIS A 96 -3.74 22.49 21.29
CA HIS A 96 -4.89 22.47 22.20
C HIS A 96 -4.82 21.27 23.16
N PRO A 97 -3.92 21.27 24.18
CA PRO A 97 -3.63 20.09 25.02
C PRO A 97 -4.84 19.53 25.80
N LYS A 98 -5.88 20.35 26.00
CA LYS A 98 -7.12 19.97 26.75
C LYS A 98 -8.27 19.59 25.80
N ALA A 99 -8.05 19.59 24.48
CA ALA A 99 -9.11 19.34 23.52
C ALA A 99 -9.69 17.92 23.67
N LYS A 100 -11.02 17.85 23.57
CA LYS A 100 -11.74 16.58 23.40
C LYS A 100 -11.83 16.25 21.93
N ILE A 101 -11.28 15.11 21.54
CA ILE A 101 -11.19 14.68 20.14
C ILE A 101 -11.88 13.34 19.96
N LEU A 102 -12.72 13.22 18.93
CA LEU A 102 -13.25 11.96 18.46
C LEU A 102 -12.65 11.66 17.07
N ILE A 103 -12.10 10.48 16.91
CA ILE A 103 -11.68 9.93 15.61
C ILE A 103 -12.68 8.83 15.26
N LEU A 104 -13.38 8.98 14.12
CA LEU A 104 -14.28 7.98 13.56
C LEU A 104 -13.54 7.16 12.52
N GLU A 105 -13.47 5.85 12.73
CA GLU A 105 -12.82 4.92 11.80
C GLU A 105 -13.81 3.88 11.30
N ASN A 106 -13.90 3.75 9.98
CA ASN A 106 -14.80 2.84 9.31
C ASN A 106 -14.43 1.36 9.50
N HIS A 107 -13.13 1.07 9.56
CA HIS A 107 -12.63 -0.29 9.74
C HIS A 107 -12.72 -0.77 11.19
N ASP A 108 -12.50 -2.06 11.38
CA ASP A 108 -12.37 -2.74 12.67
C ASP A 108 -11.00 -2.52 13.33
N ASP A 109 -10.10 -1.82 12.64
CA ASP A 109 -8.75 -1.50 13.08
C ASP A 109 -8.34 -0.11 12.58
N PHE A 110 -7.45 0.56 13.30
CA PHE A 110 -6.87 1.85 12.94
C PHE A 110 -5.67 1.71 11.99
N GLY A 111 -5.13 2.84 11.55
CA GLY A 111 -3.95 2.94 10.69
C GLY A 111 -4.26 3.13 9.21
N GLY A 112 -5.51 3.00 8.78
CA GLY A 112 -5.86 3.09 7.35
C GLY A 112 -5.16 2.01 6.55
N HIS A 113 -4.33 2.38 5.56
CA HIS A 113 -3.49 1.45 4.81
C HIS A 113 -2.28 0.92 5.61
N ALA A 114 -1.90 1.57 6.71
CA ALA A 114 -0.82 1.14 7.58
C ALA A 114 -1.34 0.04 8.54
N LYS A 115 -1.60 -1.16 8.01
CA LYS A 115 -2.10 -2.33 8.73
C LYS A 115 -0.98 -3.28 9.11
N ARG A 116 -1.11 -3.88 10.27
CA ARG A 116 -0.26 -4.93 10.77
C ARG A 116 -0.91 -6.31 10.59
N ASN A 117 -0.14 -7.30 10.16
CA ASN A 117 -0.52 -8.70 10.17
C ASN A 117 0.37 -9.46 11.16
N GLU A 118 -0.24 -10.23 12.05
CA GLU A 118 0.46 -11.08 13.02
C GLU A 118 0.07 -12.55 12.82
N PHE A 119 1.08 -13.42 12.84
CA PHE A 119 0.89 -14.85 12.71
C PHE A 119 1.68 -15.59 13.78
N GLN A 120 1.17 -16.73 14.21
CA GLN A 120 1.89 -17.65 15.10
C GLN A 120 2.26 -18.91 14.30
N ALA A 121 3.53 -19.15 14.07
CA ALA A 121 4.02 -20.30 13.32
C ALA A 121 5.36 -20.80 13.87
N GLY A 122 5.50 -22.12 14.01
CA GLY A 122 6.74 -22.73 14.51
C GLY A 122 7.16 -22.24 15.90
N GLY A 123 6.20 -21.88 16.77
CA GLY A 123 6.47 -21.39 18.12
C GLY A 123 6.95 -19.95 18.19
N ARG A 124 6.85 -19.18 17.11
CA ARG A 124 7.26 -17.77 17.04
C ARG A 124 6.21 -16.88 16.40
N MET A 125 6.24 -15.60 16.73
CA MET A 125 5.47 -14.57 16.05
C MET A 125 6.15 -14.23 14.71
N ILE A 126 5.36 -14.18 13.64
CA ILE A 126 5.74 -13.63 12.35
C ILE A 126 4.93 -12.35 12.16
N ILE A 127 5.62 -11.25 11.89
CA ILE A 127 5.02 -9.93 11.72
C ILE A 127 5.15 -9.53 10.25
N GLY A 128 4.08 -8.97 9.67
CA GLY A 128 4.10 -8.43 8.33
C GLY A 128 3.27 -7.15 8.21
N TYR A 129 3.51 -6.40 7.16
CA TYR A 129 2.75 -5.20 6.81
C TYR A 129 1.63 -5.52 5.80
N GLY A 130 0.48 -4.89 5.98
CA GLY A 130 -0.70 -5.13 5.15
C GLY A 130 -1.00 -4.01 4.15
N GLY A 131 -0.10 -3.06 3.96
CA GLY A 131 -0.30 -1.92 3.03
C GLY A 131 0.89 -0.97 3.07
N SER A 132 0.78 0.17 3.74
CA SER A 132 1.88 1.15 3.83
C SER A 132 3.16 0.53 4.42
N GLU A 133 4.22 0.48 3.61
CA GLU A 133 5.39 -0.35 3.87
C GLU A 133 6.51 0.44 4.55
N ALA A 134 7.16 1.36 3.83
CA ALA A 134 8.38 2.01 4.29
C ALA A 134 8.25 3.54 4.39
N PHE A 135 9.24 4.15 5.02
CA PHE A 135 9.54 5.57 4.86
C PHE A 135 10.32 5.73 3.56
N GLN A 136 9.64 6.19 2.51
CA GLN A 136 10.27 6.46 1.22
C GLN A 136 11.19 7.66 1.35
N SER A 137 12.45 7.47 1.03
CA SER A 137 13.49 8.51 0.90
C SER A 137 13.40 9.60 1.98
N PRO A 138 13.48 9.25 3.28
CA PRO A 138 13.20 10.18 4.37
C PRO A 138 14.18 11.36 4.44
N SER A 139 15.39 11.22 3.87
CA SER A 139 16.37 12.31 3.83
C SER A 139 16.02 13.38 2.81
N HIS A 140 15.21 13.06 1.79
CA HIS A 140 14.89 13.96 0.67
C HIS A 140 13.43 14.41 0.66
N LEU A 141 12.48 13.52 0.97
CA LEU A 141 11.05 13.81 0.84
C LEU A 141 10.40 14.35 2.12
N TYR A 142 11.04 14.23 3.29
CA TYR A 142 10.36 14.51 4.54
C TYR A 142 10.53 15.96 4.96
N SER A 143 9.40 16.67 5.11
CA SER A 143 9.35 18.01 5.66
C SER A 143 9.86 18.08 7.10
N LYS A 144 10.11 19.30 7.59
CA LYS A 144 10.46 19.51 9.01
C LYS A 144 9.33 19.08 9.96
N GLU A 145 8.08 19.18 9.51
CA GLU A 145 6.87 18.80 10.26
C GLU A 145 6.78 17.28 10.41
N VAL A 146 7.01 16.54 9.33
CA VAL A 146 7.08 15.06 9.36
C VAL A 146 8.22 14.60 10.26
N ASN A 147 9.43 15.13 10.04
CA ASN A 147 10.60 14.80 10.85
C ASN A 147 10.39 15.17 12.33
N GLY A 148 9.75 16.31 12.61
CA GLY A 148 9.39 16.76 13.96
C GLY A 148 8.44 15.79 14.67
N LEU A 149 7.38 15.35 13.97
CA LEU A 149 6.43 14.37 14.48
C LEU A 149 7.13 13.04 14.79
N LEU A 150 7.85 12.48 13.81
CA LEU A 150 8.56 11.20 13.99
C LEU A 150 9.53 11.26 15.17
N LYS A 151 10.31 12.33 15.29
CA LYS A 151 11.21 12.56 16.41
C LYS A 151 10.47 12.59 17.75
N THR A 152 9.31 13.28 17.82
CA THR A 152 8.52 13.36 19.06
C THR A 152 7.90 12.02 19.43
N LEU A 153 7.57 11.19 18.43
CA LEU A 153 7.13 9.80 18.64
C LEU A 153 8.29 8.85 19.01
N GLY A 154 9.52 9.36 19.06
CA GLY A 154 10.71 8.58 19.40
C GLY A 154 11.28 7.77 18.23
N VAL A 155 10.83 8.03 16.99
CA VAL A 155 11.38 7.35 15.80
C VAL A 155 12.72 7.94 15.43
N ASN A 156 13.73 7.09 15.38
CA ASN A 156 15.07 7.40 14.89
C ASN A 156 15.30 6.68 13.55
N ILE A 157 15.29 7.41 12.46
CA ILE A 157 15.46 6.87 11.10
C ILE A 157 16.79 6.07 10.98
N LYS A 158 17.88 6.56 11.57
CA LYS A 158 19.19 5.85 11.54
C LYS A 158 19.16 4.48 12.22
N ARG A 159 18.19 4.23 13.11
CA ARG A 159 18.05 2.92 13.76
C ARG A 159 17.74 1.81 12.77
N PHE A 160 17.06 2.14 11.66
CA PHE A 160 16.73 1.19 10.61
C PHE A 160 17.97 0.72 9.83
N GLU A 161 19.00 1.55 9.68
CA GLU A 161 20.24 1.16 9.00
C GLU A 161 20.95 -0.02 9.70
N THR A 162 20.71 -0.20 11.01
CA THR A 162 21.24 -1.32 11.79
C THR A 162 20.22 -2.43 12.03
N ALA A 163 18.92 -2.14 11.85
CA ALA A 163 17.85 -3.11 12.03
C ALA A 163 17.61 -3.92 10.76
N PHE A 164 17.84 -3.32 9.60
CA PHE A 164 17.71 -3.96 8.30
C PHE A 164 19.03 -4.58 7.85
N ASP A 165 19.07 -5.89 7.66
CA ASP A 165 20.26 -6.61 7.22
C ASP A 165 20.31 -6.75 5.69
N ARG A 166 20.83 -5.73 5.01
CA ARG A 166 20.97 -5.71 3.53
C ARG A 166 21.81 -6.85 2.97
N GLN A 167 22.62 -7.50 3.80
CA GLN A 167 23.52 -8.57 3.41
C GLN A 167 22.90 -9.96 3.56
N PHE A 168 21.77 -10.08 4.23
CA PHE A 168 21.25 -11.39 4.63
C PHE A 168 21.00 -12.31 3.42
N TYR A 169 20.14 -11.93 2.50
CA TYR A 169 19.85 -12.75 1.33
C TYR A 169 21.02 -12.81 0.34
N PRO A 170 21.66 -11.69 -0.01
CA PRO A 170 22.87 -11.73 -0.84
C PRO A 170 24.00 -12.58 -0.28
N GLY A 171 24.21 -12.53 1.03
CA GLY A 171 25.25 -13.31 1.72
C GLY A 171 25.02 -14.83 1.68
N LEU A 172 23.77 -15.25 1.44
CA LEU A 172 23.41 -16.65 1.21
C LEU A 172 23.49 -17.06 -0.27
N GLY A 173 23.97 -16.17 -1.13
CA GLY A 173 24.04 -16.40 -2.58
C GLY A 173 22.70 -16.27 -3.31
N LEU A 174 21.66 -15.78 -2.64
CA LEU A 174 20.36 -15.60 -3.27
C LEU A 174 20.33 -14.36 -4.16
N SER A 175 19.66 -14.48 -5.31
CA SER A 175 19.48 -13.42 -6.29
C SER A 175 18.01 -13.04 -6.46
N ARG A 176 17.71 -12.15 -7.39
CA ARG A 176 16.36 -11.97 -7.94
C ARG A 176 16.16 -12.87 -9.15
N GLY A 177 14.91 -13.22 -9.45
CA GLY A 177 14.53 -14.00 -10.60
C GLY A 177 13.32 -13.45 -11.33
N VAL A 178 13.14 -13.90 -12.57
CA VAL A 178 11.97 -13.61 -13.40
C VAL A 178 11.28 -14.91 -13.76
N PHE A 179 9.98 -14.97 -13.45
CA PHE A 179 9.14 -16.11 -13.83
C PHE A 179 8.39 -15.82 -15.13
N PHE A 180 8.56 -16.71 -16.09
CA PHE A 180 7.83 -16.75 -17.36
C PHE A 180 6.79 -17.86 -17.28
N ASP A 181 5.54 -17.53 -17.57
CA ASP A 181 4.45 -18.50 -17.54
C ASP A 181 4.17 -19.11 -18.92
N LYS A 182 3.67 -20.34 -18.92
CA LYS A 182 3.43 -21.11 -20.16
C LYS A 182 2.36 -20.47 -21.06
N GLU A 183 1.39 -19.77 -20.49
CA GLU A 183 0.28 -19.14 -21.23
C GLU A 183 0.78 -17.99 -22.13
N ASN A 184 1.82 -17.28 -21.69
CA ASN A 184 2.37 -16.13 -22.41
C ASN A 184 3.70 -16.40 -23.09
N PHE A 185 4.48 -17.38 -22.59
CA PHE A 185 5.85 -17.63 -23.04
C PHE A 185 6.11 -19.09 -23.48
N GLY A 186 5.08 -19.94 -23.46
CA GLY A 186 5.16 -21.34 -23.95
C GLY A 186 5.62 -22.37 -22.93
N GLU A 187 6.31 -21.95 -21.86
CA GLU A 187 6.72 -22.82 -20.75
C GLU A 187 6.72 -22.06 -19.43
N ASP A 188 6.58 -22.80 -18.32
CA ASP A 188 6.82 -22.26 -16.96
C ASP A 188 8.33 -22.31 -16.71
N LYS A 189 8.96 -21.14 -16.55
CA LYS A 189 10.41 -21.05 -16.36
C LYS A 189 10.79 -19.93 -15.41
N LEU A 190 11.54 -20.25 -14.37
CA LEU A 190 12.20 -19.27 -13.52
C LEU A 190 13.63 -19.03 -14.03
N VAL A 191 13.94 -17.81 -14.41
CA VAL A 191 15.30 -17.37 -14.79
C VAL A 191 15.87 -16.55 -13.65
N THR A 192 16.97 -17.01 -13.05
CA THR A 192 17.59 -16.43 -11.86
C THR A 192 18.75 -15.51 -12.22
N GLY A 193 19.13 -14.61 -11.29
CA GLY A 193 20.23 -13.67 -11.47
C GLY A 193 19.82 -12.41 -12.23
N ASP A 194 18.59 -11.90 -12.03
CA ASP A 194 18.11 -10.64 -12.65
C ASP A 194 19.04 -9.48 -12.26
N PRO A 195 19.71 -8.82 -13.21
CA PRO A 195 20.59 -7.69 -12.96
C PRO A 195 19.86 -6.34 -12.88
N THR A 196 18.54 -6.32 -13.10
CA THR A 196 17.78 -5.08 -13.18
C THR A 196 17.74 -4.39 -11.81
N PRO A 197 18.24 -3.15 -11.67
CA PRO A 197 18.13 -2.39 -10.44
C PRO A 197 16.67 -2.01 -10.17
N MET A 198 16.34 -1.83 -8.92
CA MET A 198 15.06 -1.24 -8.50
C MET A 198 15.28 0.19 -8.01
N VAL A 199 14.26 1.03 -8.14
CA VAL A 199 14.23 2.35 -7.50
C VAL A 199 14.31 2.15 -5.99
N ALA A 200 15.18 2.92 -5.32
CA ALA A 200 15.40 2.79 -3.88
C ALA A 200 15.62 1.32 -3.46
N ASP A 201 16.67 0.70 -4.00
CA ASP A 201 16.93 -0.73 -3.84
C ASP A 201 17.28 -1.11 -2.39
N ASP A 202 16.63 -2.14 -1.86
CA ASP A 202 16.93 -2.68 -0.52
C ASP A 202 18.23 -3.47 -0.50
N VAL A 203 18.66 -4.02 -1.62
CA VAL A 203 19.97 -4.67 -1.77
C VAL A 203 21.04 -3.63 -2.10
N ALA A 204 22.21 -3.74 -1.49
CA ALA A 204 23.30 -2.80 -1.74
C ALA A 204 23.83 -2.92 -3.19
N PRO A 205 24.26 -1.81 -3.81
CA PRO A 205 24.85 -1.85 -5.14
C PRO A 205 26.00 -2.86 -5.23
N GLY A 206 26.03 -3.63 -6.34
CA GLY A 206 27.04 -4.65 -6.57
C GLY A 206 26.87 -5.97 -5.81
N GLN A 207 25.77 -6.13 -5.05
CA GLN A 207 25.51 -7.31 -4.24
C GLN A 207 24.27 -8.12 -4.64
N LEU A 208 23.70 -7.85 -5.80
CA LEU A 208 22.50 -8.53 -6.30
C LEU A 208 22.70 -10.02 -6.63
N ASN A 209 23.93 -10.55 -6.60
CA ASN A 209 24.26 -11.88 -7.14
C ASN A 209 23.75 -12.04 -8.58
N ALA A 210 23.81 -10.96 -9.33
CA ALA A 210 23.26 -10.84 -10.68
C ALA A 210 24.18 -11.47 -11.71
N ARG A 211 23.58 -11.96 -12.78
CA ARG A 211 24.28 -12.40 -13.99
C ARG A 211 24.54 -11.21 -14.92
N ALA A 212 25.49 -11.37 -15.84
CA ALA A 212 25.60 -10.42 -16.93
C ALA A 212 24.29 -10.36 -17.72
N ILE A 213 23.82 -9.15 -18.09
CA ILE A 213 22.51 -8.95 -18.73
C ILE A 213 22.33 -9.82 -20.00
N ARG A 214 23.42 -10.01 -20.79
CA ARG A 214 23.40 -10.88 -21.97
C ARG A 214 23.12 -12.34 -21.61
N ASP A 215 23.78 -12.87 -20.59
CA ASP A 215 23.64 -14.26 -20.18
C ASP A 215 22.27 -14.51 -19.53
N PHE A 216 21.78 -13.51 -18.79
CA PHE A 216 20.45 -13.54 -18.18
C PHE A 216 19.35 -13.59 -19.25
N ILE A 217 19.38 -12.68 -20.25
CA ILE A 217 18.37 -12.62 -21.32
C ILE A 217 18.45 -13.82 -22.26
N ASN A 218 19.65 -14.40 -22.47
CA ASN A 218 19.78 -15.58 -23.30
C ASN A 218 19.00 -16.81 -22.78
N ASP A 219 18.71 -16.85 -21.49
CA ASP A 219 17.91 -17.91 -20.88
C ASP A 219 16.39 -17.67 -20.95
N PHE A 220 15.93 -16.53 -21.46
CA PHE A 220 14.50 -16.26 -21.59
C PHE A 220 13.84 -17.22 -22.59
N PRO A 221 12.63 -17.72 -22.31
CA PRO A 221 11.85 -18.55 -23.23
C PRO A 221 11.22 -17.69 -24.34
N LEU A 222 12.05 -17.01 -25.09
CA LEU A 222 11.70 -16.13 -26.19
C LEU A 222 12.43 -16.53 -27.46
N PRO A 223 11.91 -16.18 -28.66
CA PRO A 223 12.65 -16.33 -29.90
C PRO A 223 14.05 -15.67 -29.85
N ALA A 224 15.03 -16.23 -30.56
CA ALA A 224 16.39 -15.70 -30.54
C ALA A 224 16.46 -14.22 -30.98
N ALA A 225 15.62 -13.81 -31.94
CA ALA A 225 15.54 -12.41 -32.38
C ALA A 225 15.06 -11.48 -31.24
N ASP A 226 14.08 -11.90 -30.46
CA ASP A 226 13.56 -11.12 -29.32
C ASP A 226 14.59 -11.00 -28.21
N ARG A 227 15.31 -12.10 -27.88
CA ARG A 227 16.41 -12.06 -26.92
C ARG A 227 17.52 -11.08 -27.37
N GLN A 228 17.91 -11.12 -28.65
CA GLN A 228 18.90 -10.20 -29.17
C GLN A 228 18.44 -8.74 -29.11
N ALA A 229 17.19 -8.47 -29.46
CA ALA A 229 16.62 -7.11 -29.38
C ALA A 229 16.55 -6.58 -27.93
N LEU A 230 16.21 -7.44 -26.95
CA LEU A 230 16.25 -7.09 -25.53
C LEU A 230 17.68 -6.82 -25.05
N ILE A 231 18.67 -7.61 -25.49
CA ILE A 231 20.09 -7.37 -25.17
C ILE A 231 20.54 -6.01 -25.72
N GLU A 232 20.17 -5.70 -26.95
CA GLU A 232 20.48 -4.41 -27.58
C GLU A 232 19.83 -3.24 -26.84
N LEU A 233 18.56 -3.38 -26.44
CA LEU A 233 17.84 -2.38 -25.66
C LEU A 233 18.58 -2.02 -24.36
N HIS A 234 19.13 -3.01 -23.67
CA HIS A 234 19.84 -2.81 -22.41
C HIS A 234 21.29 -2.32 -22.59
N MET A 235 21.97 -2.72 -23.67
CA MET A 235 23.41 -2.53 -23.80
C MET A 235 23.83 -1.48 -24.82
N ALA A 236 23.00 -1.22 -25.84
CA ALA A 236 23.38 -0.31 -26.92
C ALA A 236 22.89 1.12 -26.61
N PRO A 237 23.80 2.13 -26.60
CA PRO A 237 23.41 3.54 -26.45
C PRO A 237 22.84 4.06 -27.78
N LYS A 238 21.65 3.61 -28.15
CA LYS A 238 21.00 3.97 -29.42
C LYS A 238 20.03 5.14 -29.23
N ASP A 239 20.06 6.09 -30.17
CA ASP A 239 19.03 7.11 -30.27
C ASP A 239 17.82 6.57 -31.05
N TYR A 240 16.71 6.36 -30.36
CA TYR A 240 15.46 5.86 -30.95
C TYR A 240 14.56 6.98 -31.48
N LEU A 241 14.93 8.26 -31.30
CA LEU A 241 14.23 9.44 -31.82
C LEU A 241 15.19 10.37 -32.59
N PRO A 242 15.90 9.86 -33.62
CA PRO A 242 16.88 10.63 -34.34
C PRO A 242 16.24 11.86 -35.00
N GLY A 243 16.98 12.97 -35.04
CA GLY A 243 16.54 14.21 -35.68
C GLY A 243 15.65 15.11 -34.80
N LYS A 244 15.31 14.69 -33.59
CA LYS A 244 14.61 15.52 -32.60
C LYS A 244 15.60 16.20 -31.65
N THR A 245 15.30 17.42 -31.24
CA THR A 245 16.00 18.12 -30.13
C THR A 245 15.73 17.40 -28.80
N ALA A 246 16.50 17.71 -27.76
CA ALA A 246 16.28 17.15 -26.42
C ALA A 246 14.87 17.50 -25.85
N GLU A 247 14.39 18.73 -26.10
CA GLU A 247 13.06 19.18 -25.71
C GLU A 247 11.95 18.41 -26.46
N GLU A 248 12.04 18.31 -27.78
CA GLU A 248 11.10 17.51 -28.60
C GLU A 248 11.08 16.03 -28.22
N LYS A 249 12.21 15.49 -27.75
CA LYS A 249 12.28 14.12 -27.22
C LYS A 249 11.55 14.02 -25.88
N ALA A 250 11.76 14.97 -24.97
CA ALA A 250 11.09 15.00 -23.68
C ALA A 250 9.57 15.06 -23.84
N ASP A 251 9.08 15.98 -24.70
CA ASP A 251 7.64 16.10 -25.01
C ASP A 251 7.08 14.82 -25.61
N TYR A 252 7.78 14.23 -26.55
CA TYR A 252 7.38 12.95 -27.17
C TYR A 252 7.28 11.83 -26.15
N LEU A 253 8.27 11.70 -25.26
CA LEU A 253 8.31 10.66 -24.23
C LEU A 253 7.25 10.88 -23.15
N ALA A 254 6.92 12.13 -22.82
CA ALA A 254 5.83 12.46 -21.91
C ALA A 254 4.45 12.10 -22.49
N ALA A 255 4.28 12.19 -23.81
CA ALA A 255 3.04 11.89 -24.53
C ALA A 255 2.98 10.45 -25.08
N THR A 256 3.98 9.62 -24.83
CA THR A 256 4.08 8.24 -25.37
C THR A 256 4.22 7.24 -24.24
N SER A 257 3.34 6.21 -24.18
CA SER A 257 3.49 5.16 -23.18
C SER A 257 4.80 4.38 -23.39
N TYR A 258 5.37 3.85 -22.29
CA TYR A 258 6.57 3.05 -22.41
C TYR A 258 6.36 1.80 -23.29
N ARG A 259 5.17 1.21 -23.24
CA ARG A 259 4.79 0.13 -24.17
C ARG A 259 4.88 0.55 -25.63
N ASP A 260 4.29 1.69 -25.98
CA ASP A 260 4.29 2.19 -27.35
C ASP A 260 5.69 2.58 -27.82
N PHE A 261 6.50 3.17 -26.95
CA PHE A 261 7.91 3.43 -27.20
C PHE A 261 8.68 2.14 -27.55
N LEU A 262 8.50 1.08 -26.75
CA LEU A 262 9.16 -0.21 -26.99
C LEU A 262 8.72 -0.85 -28.32
N LEU A 263 7.45 -0.77 -28.66
CA LEU A 263 6.92 -1.34 -29.90
C LEU A 263 7.27 -0.51 -31.13
N LYS A 264 7.01 0.81 -31.09
CA LYS A 264 7.00 1.68 -32.27
C LYS A 264 8.38 2.30 -32.55
N ASN A 265 9.13 2.65 -31.53
CA ASN A 265 10.42 3.34 -31.65
C ASN A 265 11.58 2.35 -31.52
N VAL A 266 11.55 1.46 -30.55
CA VAL A 266 12.58 0.43 -30.37
C VAL A 266 12.38 -0.70 -31.40
N GLY A 267 11.14 -1.09 -31.69
CA GLY A 267 10.79 -2.16 -32.62
C GLY A 267 10.80 -3.55 -31.98
N LEU A 268 10.54 -3.65 -30.68
CA LEU A 268 10.38 -4.95 -30.02
C LEU A 268 9.10 -5.64 -30.48
N SER A 269 9.10 -6.98 -30.45
CA SER A 269 7.89 -7.77 -30.65
C SER A 269 6.95 -7.65 -29.43
N GLU A 270 5.66 -7.94 -29.62
CA GLU A 270 4.69 -8.04 -28.51
C GLU A 270 5.14 -9.09 -27.47
N GLY A 271 5.80 -10.17 -27.89
CA GLY A 271 6.34 -11.19 -26.97
C GLY A 271 7.43 -10.63 -26.07
N ALA A 272 8.38 -9.88 -26.64
CA ALA A 272 9.45 -9.25 -25.88
C ALA A 272 8.92 -8.15 -24.93
N VAL A 273 7.95 -7.36 -25.37
CA VAL A 273 7.34 -6.28 -24.56
C VAL A 273 6.60 -6.83 -23.34
N LYS A 274 6.03 -8.03 -23.40
CA LYS A 274 5.38 -8.68 -22.25
C LYS A 274 6.31 -8.83 -21.04
N TYR A 275 7.61 -8.94 -21.23
CA TYR A 275 8.60 -8.97 -20.14
C TYR A 275 8.53 -7.73 -19.23
N PHE A 276 8.15 -6.59 -19.79
CA PHE A 276 8.03 -5.33 -19.03
C PHE A 276 6.63 -5.06 -18.49
N GLN A 277 5.60 -5.83 -18.88
CA GLN A 277 4.20 -5.47 -18.75
C GLN A 277 3.80 -4.94 -17.38
N SER A 278 4.22 -5.58 -16.30
CA SER A 278 3.86 -5.19 -14.92
C SER A 278 5.04 -4.72 -14.08
N ARG A 279 6.17 -4.36 -14.71
CA ARG A 279 7.36 -3.86 -13.99
C ARG A 279 7.08 -2.57 -13.20
N THR A 280 6.09 -1.79 -13.58
CA THR A 280 5.68 -0.54 -12.95
C THR A 280 4.55 -0.72 -11.93
N ASN A 281 3.97 -1.92 -11.82
CA ASN A 281 2.77 -2.14 -11.03
C ASN A 281 2.94 -1.84 -9.54
N ASP A 282 4.05 -2.26 -8.93
CA ASP A 282 4.23 -2.16 -7.48
C ASP A 282 4.31 -0.71 -6.99
N PHE A 283 5.00 0.16 -7.70
CA PHE A 283 5.22 1.55 -7.28
C PHE A 283 4.37 2.59 -8.01
N MET A 284 3.88 2.30 -9.23
CA MET A 284 2.97 3.20 -9.96
C MET A 284 1.51 2.74 -9.98
N ALA A 285 1.24 1.48 -9.59
CA ALA A 285 -0.07 0.83 -9.68
C ALA A 285 -0.67 0.83 -11.11
N LEU A 286 0.19 0.91 -12.12
CA LEU A 286 -0.14 0.93 -13.56
C LEU A 286 0.82 0.01 -14.32
N SER A 287 0.32 -0.60 -15.39
CA SER A 287 1.16 -1.31 -16.35
C SER A 287 1.79 -0.34 -17.36
N ILE A 288 2.81 -0.78 -18.08
CA ILE A 288 3.62 0.05 -18.99
C ILE A 288 2.84 0.69 -20.14
N ASP A 289 1.63 0.25 -20.42
CA ASP A 289 0.72 0.86 -21.40
C ASP A 289 0.06 2.15 -20.92
N ALA A 290 0.05 2.38 -19.60
CA ALA A 290 -0.48 3.57 -18.95
C ALA A 290 0.58 4.38 -18.17
N VAL A 291 1.85 4.10 -18.37
CA VAL A 291 3.00 4.82 -17.81
C VAL A 291 3.73 5.52 -18.94
N ALA A 292 4.00 6.82 -18.80
CA ALA A 292 4.74 7.59 -19.78
C ALA A 292 6.19 7.09 -19.91
N SER A 293 6.75 7.19 -21.12
CA SER A 293 8.15 6.86 -21.34
C SER A 293 9.10 7.78 -20.58
N ALA A 294 8.69 9.04 -20.33
CA ALA A 294 9.41 9.97 -19.47
C ALA A 294 9.49 9.46 -18.01
N ASP A 295 8.38 8.92 -17.47
CA ASP A 295 8.37 8.34 -16.13
C ASP A 295 9.23 7.05 -16.09
N ALA A 296 9.15 6.21 -17.12
CA ALA A 296 10.02 5.04 -17.24
C ALA A 296 11.51 5.40 -17.30
N TYR A 297 11.86 6.49 -18.00
CA TYR A 297 13.21 7.04 -18.01
C TYR A 297 13.65 7.47 -16.61
N SER A 298 12.80 8.24 -15.90
CA SER A 298 13.13 8.77 -14.58
C SER A 298 13.42 7.69 -13.54
N VAL A 299 12.85 6.50 -13.71
CA VAL A 299 13.05 5.34 -12.81
C VAL A 299 14.03 4.30 -13.38
N GLY A 300 14.82 4.65 -14.38
CA GLY A 300 15.95 3.85 -14.85
C GLY A 300 15.59 2.68 -15.77
N PHE A 301 14.44 2.65 -16.43
CA PHE A 301 14.11 1.63 -17.42
C PHE A 301 15.02 1.75 -18.65
N PRO A 302 15.29 0.65 -19.39
CA PRO A 302 16.22 0.64 -20.53
C PRO A 302 15.63 1.33 -21.77
N GLY A 303 16.54 1.73 -22.70
CA GLY A 303 16.21 2.29 -24.00
C GLY A 303 16.50 3.78 -24.15
N PHE A 304 17.00 4.45 -23.12
CA PHE A 304 17.18 5.90 -23.13
C PHE A 304 18.64 6.38 -23.17
N ALA A 305 19.61 5.48 -22.93
CA ALA A 305 21.03 5.83 -22.76
C ALA A 305 21.67 6.58 -23.94
N GLY A 306 21.22 6.35 -25.19
CA GLY A 306 21.74 7.00 -26.39
C GLY A 306 20.96 8.24 -26.86
N MET A 307 19.94 8.67 -26.12
CA MET A 307 18.99 9.68 -26.59
C MET A 307 19.41 11.11 -26.25
N ASN A 308 20.47 11.32 -25.47
CA ASN A 308 20.94 12.63 -25.01
C ASN A 308 19.83 13.46 -24.35
N LEU A 309 19.03 12.82 -23.52
CA LEU A 309 17.98 13.48 -22.71
C LEU A 309 18.64 14.33 -21.62
N ALA A 310 17.90 15.34 -21.14
CA ALA A 310 18.30 16.02 -19.93
C ALA A 310 18.40 15.01 -18.79
N PRO A 311 19.43 15.09 -17.93
CA PRO A 311 19.52 14.23 -16.77
C PRO A 311 18.29 14.45 -15.87
N ILE A 312 17.88 13.40 -15.17
CA ILE A 312 16.93 13.56 -14.06
C ILE A 312 17.51 14.55 -13.04
N SER A 313 16.66 15.29 -12.35
CA SER A 313 17.14 16.27 -11.36
C SER A 313 18.02 15.58 -10.30
N GLU A 314 18.97 16.34 -9.72
CA GLU A 314 19.83 15.83 -8.64
C GLU A 314 18.99 15.32 -7.46
N GLU A 315 17.86 15.99 -7.17
CA GLU A 315 16.92 15.59 -6.11
C GLU A 315 16.25 14.25 -6.41
N ALA A 316 15.74 14.06 -7.63
CA ALA A 316 15.14 12.78 -8.04
C ALA A 316 16.19 11.65 -8.08
N ALA A 317 17.43 11.94 -8.49
CA ALA A 317 18.51 10.96 -8.47
C ALA A 317 18.84 10.54 -7.03
N ALA A 318 18.96 11.50 -6.11
CA ALA A 318 19.23 11.23 -4.70
C ALA A 318 18.09 10.45 -4.02
N GLU A 319 16.84 10.76 -4.37
CA GLU A 319 15.67 10.00 -3.91
C GLU A 319 15.74 8.52 -4.36
N MET A 320 16.11 8.26 -5.60
CA MET A 320 16.21 6.90 -6.14
C MET A 320 17.39 6.11 -5.57
N GLU A 321 18.47 6.79 -5.17
CA GLU A 321 19.65 6.16 -4.59
C GLU A 321 19.50 5.85 -3.10
N GLU A 322 18.61 6.56 -2.38
CA GLU A 322 18.38 6.32 -0.97
C GLU A 322 17.76 4.91 -0.76
N PRO A 323 18.38 4.03 0.06
CA PRO A 323 17.98 2.64 0.12
C PRO A 323 16.59 2.43 0.76
N TYR A 324 15.84 1.45 0.27
CA TYR A 324 14.50 1.10 0.77
C TYR A 324 14.57 0.21 2.02
N ILE A 325 15.12 0.73 3.10
CA ILE A 325 15.40 -0.01 4.33
C ILE A 325 14.73 0.60 5.58
N TYR A 326 14.11 1.75 5.44
CA TYR A 326 13.58 2.52 6.55
C TYR A 326 12.17 2.07 6.90
N HIS A 327 12.02 0.91 7.52
CA HIS A 327 10.71 0.43 7.95
C HIS A 327 10.77 -0.50 9.17
N PHE A 328 9.69 -0.50 9.92
CA PHE A 328 9.44 -1.47 10.98
C PHE A 328 9.09 -2.85 10.39
N PRO A 329 9.16 -3.94 11.17
CA PRO A 329 8.70 -5.27 10.71
C PRO A 329 7.25 -5.29 10.20
N ASP A 330 6.38 -4.41 10.72
CA ASP A 330 5.00 -4.22 10.29
C ASP A 330 4.81 -2.96 9.42
N GLY A 331 5.88 -2.42 8.88
CA GLY A 331 5.85 -1.20 8.10
C GLY A 331 5.36 0.02 8.89
N ASN A 332 4.66 0.93 8.22
CA ASN A 332 4.13 2.14 8.85
C ASN A 332 2.98 1.89 9.86
N ALA A 333 2.56 0.63 10.05
CA ALA A 333 1.62 0.29 11.12
C ALA A 333 2.19 0.64 12.51
N SER A 334 3.50 0.47 12.74
CA SER A 334 4.14 0.92 13.97
C SER A 334 4.07 2.43 14.17
N VAL A 335 4.09 3.24 13.10
CA VAL A 335 3.88 4.70 13.22
C VAL A 335 2.46 5.02 13.66
N ALA A 336 1.45 4.36 13.06
CA ALA A 336 0.06 4.50 13.49
C ALA A 336 -0.12 4.08 14.95
N ARG A 337 0.54 3.00 15.38
CA ARG A 337 0.53 2.49 16.75
C ARG A 337 1.20 3.46 17.72
N LEU A 338 2.31 4.09 17.34
CA LEU A 338 2.97 5.14 18.12
C LEU A 338 2.06 6.36 18.29
N LEU A 339 1.38 6.80 17.23
CA LEU A 339 0.39 7.89 17.27
C LEU A 339 -0.76 7.56 18.21
N VAL A 340 -1.37 6.38 18.08
CA VAL A 340 -2.49 5.95 18.94
C VAL A 340 -2.05 5.84 20.39
N ARG A 341 -0.87 5.28 20.67
CA ARG A 341 -0.31 5.20 22.02
C ARG A 341 -0.04 6.58 22.63
N SER A 342 0.41 7.54 21.82
CA SER A 342 0.60 8.94 22.26
C SER A 342 -0.74 9.64 22.55
N LEU A 343 -1.75 9.43 21.70
CA LEU A 343 -3.07 10.05 21.82
C LEU A 343 -3.93 9.44 22.94
N ILE A 344 -3.82 8.13 23.17
CA ILE A 344 -4.62 7.35 24.12
C ILE A 344 -3.68 6.61 25.09
N PRO A 345 -3.18 7.29 26.13
CA PRO A 345 -2.27 6.70 27.10
C PRO A 345 -2.86 5.45 27.76
N GLY A 346 -2.03 4.42 27.88
CA GLY A 346 -2.41 3.14 28.51
C GLY A 346 -3.08 2.14 27.57
N VAL A 347 -3.27 2.45 26.27
CA VAL A 347 -3.76 1.49 25.26
C VAL A 347 -2.75 0.36 25.02
N ALA A 348 -1.47 0.63 25.19
CA ALA A 348 -0.38 -0.33 25.08
C ALA A 348 0.76 0.05 26.03
N PRO A 349 1.60 -0.91 26.48
CA PRO A 349 2.79 -0.62 27.28
C PRO A 349 3.89 0.04 26.44
N GLY A 350 4.87 0.63 27.12
CA GLY A 350 6.06 1.21 26.52
C GLY A 350 5.89 2.63 25.99
N HIS A 351 6.98 3.18 25.43
CA HIS A 351 7.03 4.57 24.94
C HIS A 351 8.11 4.82 23.88
N THR A 352 8.77 3.76 23.37
CA THR A 352 9.84 3.85 22.38
C THR A 352 9.45 3.24 21.05
N MET A 353 10.26 3.45 20.00
CA MET A 353 10.10 2.81 18.71
C MET A 353 10.45 1.31 18.73
N ASP A 354 11.29 0.87 19.67
CA ASP A 354 11.64 -0.56 19.79
C ASP A 354 10.52 -1.32 20.51
N ASP A 355 10.01 -0.83 21.64
CA ASP A 355 8.96 -1.54 22.38
C ASP A 355 7.61 -1.60 21.67
N ILE A 356 7.32 -0.71 20.71
CA ILE A 356 6.09 -0.72 19.93
C ILE A 356 5.96 -1.99 19.07
N VAL A 357 7.09 -2.56 18.64
CA VAL A 357 7.14 -3.69 17.70
C VAL A 357 6.40 -4.91 18.25
N LEU A 358 6.61 -5.23 19.52
CA LEU A 358 5.95 -6.37 20.18
C LEU A 358 4.83 -5.96 21.14
N ALA A 359 4.51 -4.66 21.26
CA ALA A 359 3.45 -4.19 22.15
C ALA A 359 2.08 -4.72 21.73
N THR A 360 1.33 -5.32 22.64
CA THR A 360 -0.07 -5.70 22.43
C THR A 360 -0.99 -4.56 22.81
N PHE A 361 -1.90 -4.17 21.91
CA PHE A 361 -2.86 -3.09 22.12
C PHE A 361 -4.16 -3.61 22.73
N ASP A 362 -4.64 -2.89 23.74
CA ASP A 362 -5.95 -3.13 24.34
C ASP A 362 -7.02 -2.29 23.62
N TYR A 363 -7.67 -2.90 22.63
CA TYR A 363 -8.69 -2.25 21.81
C TYR A 363 -9.90 -1.75 22.62
N ALA A 364 -10.18 -2.34 23.80
CA ALA A 364 -11.24 -1.86 24.66
C ALA A 364 -10.98 -0.46 25.22
N LYS A 365 -9.73 0.02 25.20
CA LYS A 365 -9.36 1.36 25.67
C LYS A 365 -9.47 2.45 24.61
N LEU A 366 -9.70 2.10 23.34
CA LEU A 366 -9.73 3.08 22.26
C LEU A 366 -10.88 4.08 22.35
N ASP A 367 -12.07 3.66 22.79
CA ASP A 367 -13.28 4.49 22.84
C ASP A 367 -13.87 4.59 24.27
N GLN A 368 -13.05 5.02 25.25
CA GLN A 368 -13.50 5.17 26.64
C GLN A 368 -14.23 6.51 26.84
N PRO A 369 -15.44 6.54 27.44
CA PRO A 369 -16.27 7.75 27.55
C PRO A 369 -15.61 8.97 28.23
N LYS A 370 -14.68 8.74 29.15
CA LYS A 370 -13.97 9.81 29.89
C LYS A 370 -12.61 10.19 29.26
N ALA A 371 -12.18 9.52 28.18
CA ALA A 371 -10.91 9.83 27.54
C ALA A 371 -11.00 11.15 26.78
N ALA A 372 -9.92 11.94 26.82
CA ALA A 372 -9.84 13.19 26.07
C ALA A 372 -9.78 12.93 24.55
N VAL A 373 -9.10 11.87 24.14
CA VAL A 373 -9.10 11.40 22.74
C VAL A 373 -9.75 10.04 22.70
N ARG A 374 -10.67 9.86 21.75
CA ARG A 374 -11.39 8.61 21.54
C ARG A 374 -11.26 8.19 20.08
N LEU A 375 -10.97 6.94 19.84
CA LEU A 375 -10.91 6.32 18.53
C LEU A 375 -12.01 5.28 18.41
N ARG A 376 -13.04 5.60 17.64
CA ARG A 376 -14.26 4.80 17.49
C ARG A 376 -14.20 4.01 16.19
N LEU A 377 -13.89 2.72 16.31
CA LEU A 377 -13.82 1.77 15.20
C LEU A 377 -15.23 1.34 14.74
N ASN A 378 -15.31 0.72 13.56
CA ASN A 378 -16.55 0.25 12.92
C ASN A 378 -17.62 1.37 12.82
N SER A 379 -17.18 2.60 12.58
CA SER A 379 -18.01 3.80 12.62
C SER A 379 -17.83 4.60 11.34
N THR A 380 -18.72 4.38 10.38
CA THR A 380 -18.66 5.04 9.06
C THR A 380 -19.40 6.37 9.13
N ALA A 381 -18.69 7.49 8.91
CA ALA A 381 -19.33 8.79 8.72
C ALA A 381 -20.24 8.75 7.49
N VAL A 382 -21.47 9.28 7.63
CA VAL A 382 -22.49 9.29 6.57
C VAL A 382 -23.03 10.69 6.26
N SER A 383 -22.74 11.67 7.10
CA SER A 383 -23.14 13.06 6.90
C SER A 383 -22.23 13.99 7.68
N VAL A 384 -21.80 15.09 7.04
CA VAL A 384 -21.08 16.19 7.66
C VAL A 384 -21.77 17.48 7.23
N ARG A 385 -22.14 18.34 8.19
CA ARG A 385 -22.89 19.57 7.91
C ARG A 385 -22.40 20.68 8.81
N ASN A 386 -22.03 21.81 8.21
CA ASN A 386 -21.75 23.04 8.96
C ASN A 386 -23.03 23.54 9.63
N VAL A 387 -22.89 24.04 10.84
CA VAL A 387 -23.92 24.76 11.62
C VAL A 387 -23.27 26.01 12.19
N ASP A 388 -24.08 26.97 12.73
CA ASP A 388 -23.59 28.28 13.19
C ASP A 388 -22.39 28.20 14.13
N ASN A 389 -22.37 27.22 15.02
CA ASN A 389 -21.34 27.05 16.05
C ASN A 389 -20.58 25.71 15.94
N GLY A 390 -20.30 25.22 14.74
CA GLY A 390 -19.53 24.01 14.56
C GLY A 390 -20.02 23.11 13.42
N VAL A 391 -19.92 21.81 13.62
CA VAL A 391 -20.23 20.79 12.61
C VAL A 391 -21.03 19.67 13.25
N HIS A 392 -22.10 19.25 12.60
CA HIS A 392 -22.82 18.01 12.93
C HIS A 392 -22.28 16.86 12.08
N ILE A 393 -21.92 15.77 12.72
CA ILE A 393 -21.37 14.59 12.07
C ILE A 393 -22.26 13.39 12.38
N GLY A 394 -22.96 12.88 11.35
CA GLY A 394 -23.72 11.66 11.41
C GLY A 394 -22.84 10.46 11.02
N TYR A 395 -22.98 9.36 11.73
CA TYR A 395 -22.26 8.13 11.43
C TYR A 395 -23.12 6.89 11.65
N SER A 396 -22.78 5.80 10.97
CA SER A 396 -23.38 4.48 11.14
C SER A 396 -22.42 3.57 11.91
N ARG A 397 -22.93 2.87 12.93
CA ARG A 397 -22.18 1.87 13.70
C ARG A 397 -23.08 0.66 13.97
N GLY A 398 -22.69 -0.52 13.50
CA GLY A 398 -23.53 -1.73 13.66
C GLY A 398 -24.93 -1.60 13.06
N GLY A 399 -25.09 -0.84 11.98
CA GLY A 399 -26.37 -0.57 11.33
C GLY A 399 -27.22 0.51 12.00
N GLN A 400 -26.80 1.04 13.15
CA GLN A 400 -27.49 2.13 13.83
C GLN A 400 -26.87 3.49 13.50
N LEU A 401 -27.71 4.51 13.31
CA LEU A 401 -27.28 5.87 13.07
C LEU A 401 -27.16 6.64 14.39
N ALA A 402 -26.12 7.44 14.50
CA ALA A 402 -25.91 8.37 15.60
C ALA A 402 -25.35 9.70 15.08
N GLN A 403 -25.44 10.74 15.90
CA GLN A 403 -24.94 12.07 15.57
C GLN A 403 -24.12 12.64 16.74
N VAL A 404 -22.99 13.25 16.39
CA VAL A 404 -22.15 14.02 17.32
C VAL A 404 -21.96 15.44 16.82
N ARG A 405 -21.55 16.35 17.70
CA ARG A 405 -21.17 17.70 17.33
C ARG A 405 -19.66 17.92 17.58
N GLY A 406 -18.98 18.51 16.60
CA GLY A 406 -17.64 19.06 16.73
C GLY A 406 -17.65 20.58 16.60
N LYS A 407 -16.77 21.30 17.33
CA LYS A 407 -16.51 22.70 17.01
C LYS A 407 -15.83 22.81 15.65
N ARG A 408 -15.00 21.82 15.32
CA ARG A 408 -14.24 21.66 14.06
C ARG A 408 -14.33 20.22 13.58
N CYS A 409 -14.12 20.02 12.27
CA CYS A 409 -14.02 18.70 11.68
C CYS A 409 -12.84 18.64 10.70
N ILE A 410 -12.13 17.50 10.68
CA ILE A 410 -11.13 17.18 9.65
C ILE A 410 -11.56 15.92 8.94
N LEU A 411 -11.73 16.02 7.61
CA LEU A 411 -12.01 14.88 6.75
C LEU A 411 -10.67 14.31 6.27
N ALA A 412 -10.24 13.22 6.90
CA ALA A 412 -9.03 12.47 6.59
C ALA A 412 -9.38 11.14 5.89
N CYS A 413 -10.51 11.09 5.21
CA CYS A 413 -11.00 9.98 4.41
C CYS A 413 -10.70 10.21 2.92
N TYR A 414 -11.03 9.22 2.07
CA TYR A 414 -10.80 9.33 0.63
C TYR A 414 -11.53 10.54 0.03
N ASN A 415 -10.80 11.33 -0.77
CA ASN A 415 -11.34 12.54 -1.41
C ASN A 415 -12.63 12.26 -2.19
N MET A 416 -12.71 11.12 -2.87
CA MET A 416 -13.89 10.73 -3.64
C MET A 416 -15.15 10.50 -2.80
N MET A 417 -15.02 10.29 -1.47
CA MET A 417 -16.17 10.13 -0.57
C MET A 417 -16.70 11.45 -0.03
N ILE A 418 -15.90 12.50 -0.01
CA ILE A 418 -16.24 13.80 0.58
C ILE A 418 -17.49 14.42 -0.05
N PRO A 419 -17.70 14.37 -1.38
CA PRO A 419 -18.94 14.89 -2.01
C PRO A 419 -20.23 14.20 -1.55
N TYR A 420 -20.14 12.99 -1.00
CA TYR A 420 -21.31 12.29 -0.43
C TYR A 420 -21.51 12.60 1.07
N LEU A 421 -20.47 13.08 1.74
CA LEU A 421 -20.48 13.38 3.17
C LEU A 421 -20.82 14.84 3.48
N LEU A 422 -20.14 15.77 2.81
CA LEU A 422 -20.19 17.20 3.10
C LEU A 422 -21.28 17.88 2.26
N LYS A 423 -22.42 18.16 2.88
CA LYS A 423 -23.61 18.69 2.22
C LYS A 423 -23.43 20.11 1.64
N ASP A 424 -22.56 20.90 2.26
CA ASP A 424 -22.34 22.31 1.90
C ASP A 424 -21.17 22.48 0.90
N LEU A 425 -20.73 21.41 0.26
CA LEU A 425 -19.57 21.41 -0.62
C LEU A 425 -19.88 22.14 -1.94
N PRO A 426 -19.08 23.15 -2.35
CA PRO A 426 -19.25 23.81 -3.65
C PRO A 426 -19.07 22.83 -4.82
N ALA A 427 -19.93 22.95 -5.85
CA ALA A 427 -19.90 22.03 -7.00
C ALA A 427 -18.52 21.96 -7.72
N PRO A 428 -17.78 23.05 -7.93
CA PRO A 428 -16.43 22.97 -8.52
C PRO A 428 -15.44 22.20 -7.62
N GLN A 429 -15.55 22.34 -6.30
CA GLN A 429 -14.71 21.59 -5.35
C GLN A 429 -15.10 20.11 -5.31
N ALA A 430 -16.39 19.78 -5.39
CA ALA A 430 -16.86 18.39 -5.51
C ALA A 430 -16.31 17.72 -6.79
N HIS A 431 -16.28 18.46 -7.91
CA HIS A 431 -15.65 17.99 -9.14
C HIS A 431 -14.15 17.72 -8.92
N ALA A 432 -13.42 18.67 -8.36
CA ALA A 432 -11.98 18.53 -8.11
C ALA A 432 -11.66 17.31 -7.21
N LEU A 433 -12.41 17.09 -6.14
CA LEU A 433 -12.29 15.92 -5.27
C LEU A 433 -12.53 14.59 -6.00
N SER A 434 -13.42 14.57 -7.01
CA SER A 434 -13.73 13.38 -7.80
C SER A 434 -12.63 12.97 -8.78
N GLN A 435 -11.69 13.88 -9.11
CA GLN A 435 -10.60 13.61 -10.03
C GLN A 435 -9.48 12.75 -9.42
N ASN A 436 -9.38 12.70 -8.10
CA ASN A 436 -8.47 11.79 -7.41
C ASN A 436 -9.04 10.36 -7.37
N VAL A 437 -8.85 9.61 -8.45
CA VAL A 437 -9.30 8.22 -8.59
C VAL A 437 -8.20 7.30 -8.06
N LYS A 438 -8.42 6.70 -6.90
CA LYS A 438 -7.43 5.81 -6.27
C LYS A 438 -7.21 4.53 -7.07
N TYR A 439 -5.95 4.09 -7.14
CA TYR A 439 -5.57 2.84 -7.77
C TYR A 439 -5.76 1.64 -6.84
N PRO A 440 -6.37 0.54 -7.33
CA PRO A 440 -6.52 -0.68 -6.53
C PRO A 440 -5.18 -1.42 -6.39
N LEU A 441 -5.03 -2.10 -5.25
CA LEU A 441 -3.80 -2.78 -4.90
C LEU A 441 -4.09 -3.87 -3.87
N VAL A 442 -3.41 -5.00 -3.97
CA VAL A 442 -3.52 -6.10 -3.01
C VAL A 442 -2.12 -6.46 -2.50
N TYR A 443 -1.92 -6.33 -1.20
CA TYR A 443 -0.76 -6.84 -0.50
C TYR A 443 -1.14 -8.13 0.23
N THR A 444 -0.58 -9.25 -0.20
CA THR A 444 -0.84 -10.53 0.43
C THR A 444 0.36 -10.99 1.23
N LYS A 445 0.12 -11.32 2.49
CA LYS A 445 1.09 -12.01 3.34
C LYS A 445 0.76 -13.49 3.39
N VAL A 446 1.75 -14.31 3.05
CA VAL A 446 1.67 -15.77 3.11
C VAL A 446 2.73 -16.26 4.07
N VAL A 447 2.34 -16.92 5.14
CA VAL A 447 3.31 -17.59 6.01
C VAL A 447 3.55 -18.99 5.47
N ILE A 448 4.80 -19.29 5.14
CA ILE A 448 5.24 -20.60 4.70
C ILE A 448 6.03 -21.31 5.81
N ARG A 449 5.95 -22.64 5.83
CA ARG A 449 6.55 -23.50 6.85
C ARG A 449 8.07 -23.41 6.92
N ASN A 450 8.69 -23.24 5.75
CA ASN A 450 10.13 -23.12 5.54
C ASN A 450 10.37 -22.42 4.19
N TRP A 451 11.57 -21.92 3.94
CA TRP A 451 11.92 -21.27 2.69
C TRP A 451 13.08 -21.96 1.95
N GLN A 452 13.23 -23.26 2.18
CA GLN A 452 14.23 -24.11 1.50
C GLN A 452 14.07 -24.13 -0.01
N SER A 453 12.84 -24.00 -0.53
CA SER A 453 12.57 -23.90 -1.97
C SER A 453 13.22 -22.65 -2.59
N PHE A 454 13.16 -21.51 -1.92
CA PHE A 454 13.85 -20.29 -2.35
C PHE A 454 15.37 -20.49 -2.36
N GLN A 455 15.91 -21.13 -1.33
CA GLN A 455 17.34 -21.44 -1.25
C GLN A 455 17.76 -22.39 -2.37
N THR A 456 16.99 -23.45 -2.63
CA THR A 456 17.27 -24.41 -3.72
C THR A 456 17.25 -23.73 -5.08
N LEU A 457 16.33 -22.79 -5.30
CA LEU A 457 16.21 -22.04 -6.55
C LEU A 457 17.20 -20.87 -6.66
N GLY A 458 17.88 -20.51 -5.57
CA GLY A 458 18.85 -19.41 -5.54
C GLY A 458 18.24 -18.02 -5.64
N VAL A 459 17.00 -17.83 -5.15
CA VAL A 459 16.28 -16.55 -5.22
C VAL A 459 15.70 -16.14 -3.88
N HIS A 460 15.58 -14.83 -3.64
CA HIS A 460 14.82 -14.27 -2.52
C HIS A 460 13.61 -13.47 -2.99
N GLU A 461 13.59 -13.09 -4.26
CA GLU A 461 12.54 -12.31 -4.88
C GLU A 461 12.31 -12.75 -6.32
N ILE A 462 11.04 -12.83 -6.75
CA ILE A 462 10.63 -13.23 -8.09
C ILE A 462 9.68 -12.17 -8.65
N TYR A 463 10.03 -11.66 -9.84
CA TYR A 463 9.14 -10.86 -10.67
C TYR A 463 8.41 -11.75 -11.67
N ALA A 464 7.13 -11.50 -11.92
CA ALA A 464 6.28 -12.26 -12.83
C ALA A 464 5.41 -11.33 -13.68
N ALA A 465 5.87 -11.04 -14.88
CA ALA A 465 5.34 -9.98 -15.75
C ALA A 465 3.86 -10.10 -16.09
N THR A 466 3.35 -11.30 -16.23
CA THR A 466 2.03 -11.61 -16.79
C THR A 466 1.13 -12.37 -15.82
N GLN A 467 1.61 -12.63 -14.62
CA GLN A 467 0.85 -13.28 -13.57
C GLN A 467 0.09 -12.27 -12.69
N PRO A 468 -1.00 -12.67 -12.01
CA PRO A 468 -1.73 -11.79 -11.11
C PRO A 468 -0.84 -11.13 -10.05
N TYR A 469 -0.04 -11.92 -9.34
CA TYR A 469 0.96 -11.40 -8.41
C TYR A 469 2.26 -11.14 -9.17
N SER A 470 2.51 -9.87 -9.47
CA SER A 470 3.67 -9.44 -10.27
C SER A 470 4.99 -9.49 -9.51
N ARG A 471 4.94 -9.45 -8.17
CA ARG A 471 6.11 -9.50 -7.30
C ARG A 471 5.86 -10.42 -6.12
N ILE A 472 6.79 -11.33 -5.87
CA ILE A 472 6.79 -12.25 -4.74
C ILE A 472 8.18 -12.21 -4.11
N LYS A 473 8.26 -11.95 -2.82
CA LYS A 473 9.55 -11.95 -2.10
C LYS A 473 9.43 -12.56 -0.71
N LEU A 474 10.54 -13.08 -0.21
CA LEU A 474 10.74 -13.33 1.22
C LEU A 474 10.64 -11.99 1.96
N ASP A 475 10.04 -11.99 3.15
CA ASP A 475 9.89 -10.76 3.93
C ASP A 475 11.25 -10.11 4.21
N TYR A 476 11.26 -8.81 4.39
CA TYR A 476 12.48 -8.05 4.63
C TYR A 476 13.21 -8.49 5.90
N PRO A 477 14.54 -8.56 5.88
CA PRO A 477 15.34 -9.00 7.01
C PRO A 477 15.52 -7.91 8.08
N VAL A 478 14.40 -7.50 8.69
CA VAL A 478 14.35 -6.48 9.74
C VAL A 478 14.24 -7.14 11.11
N SER A 479 15.20 -6.86 11.99
CA SER A 479 15.19 -7.31 13.38
C SER A 479 15.29 -6.12 14.31
N MET A 480 14.25 -5.88 15.14
CA MET A 480 14.24 -4.79 16.11
C MET A 480 13.19 -5.01 17.21
N GLY A 481 13.37 -4.37 18.35
CA GLY A 481 12.40 -4.35 19.42
C GLY A 481 12.06 -5.74 20.00
N GLY A 482 12.98 -6.70 19.90
CA GLY A 482 12.78 -8.09 20.33
C GLY A 482 12.15 -8.98 19.25
N TYR A 483 11.81 -8.44 18.09
CA TYR A 483 11.46 -9.22 16.92
C TYR A 483 12.71 -9.60 16.14
N ASP A 484 12.90 -10.90 15.93
CA ASP A 484 14.00 -11.44 15.14
C ASP A 484 13.47 -12.01 13.82
N HIS A 485 14.02 -11.51 12.71
CA HIS A 485 13.70 -12.05 11.38
C HIS A 485 14.14 -13.54 11.27
N PRO A 486 13.33 -14.42 10.65
CA PRO A 486 13.70 -15.83 10.47
C PRO A 486 14.94 -15.99 9.57
N ARG A 487 16.03 -16.53 10.13
CA ARG A 487 17.33 -16.66 9.42
C ARG A 487 17.64 -18.09 8.96
N ASP A 488 16.97 -19.09 9.53
CA ASP A 488 17.17 -20.49 9.19
C ASP A 488 16.14 -20.91 8.11
N PRO A 489 16.58 -21.45 6.93
CA PRO A 489 15.69 -21.89 5.87
C PRO A 489 14.66 -22.94 6.27
N THR A 490 14.87 -23.65 7.36
CA THR A 490 13.92 -24.65 7.90
C THR A 490 12.81 -24.02 8.75
N GLN A 491 12.92 -22.73 9.08
CA GLN A 491 11.94 -22.01 9.92
C GLN A 491 10.83 -21.38 9.06
N PRO A 492 9.65 -21.19 9.67
CA PRO A 492 8.58 -20.39 9.04
C PRO A 492 9.00 -18.95 8.78
N ILE A 493 8.56 -18.43 7.63
CA ILE A 493 8.78 -17.04 7.21
C ILE A 493 7.55 -16.48 6.52
N GLY A 494 7.41 -15.16 6.52
CA GLY A 494 6.43 -14.44 5.69
C GLY A 494 6.90 -14.27 4.25
N LEU A 495 5.99 -14.41 3.30
CA LEU A 495 6.14 -13.92 1.94
C LEU A 495 5.33 -12.64 1.77
N HIS A 496 5.88 -11.70 1.02
CA HIS A 496 5.15 -10.55 0.51
C HIS A 496 4.83 -10.74 -0.96
N MET A 497 3.55 -10.61 -1.32
CA MET A 497 3.07 -10.76 -2.69
C MET A 497 2.24 -9.55 -3.10
N VAL A 498 2.53 -8.96 -4.26
CA VAL A 498 1.88 -7.76 -4.78
C VAL A 498 1.03 -8.09 -6.00
N TYR A 499 -0.25 -7.74 -5.94
CA TYR A 499 -1.17 -7.83 -7.07
C TYR A 499 -1.81 -6.46 -7.33
N VAL A 500 -1.64 -5.95 -8.54
CA VAL A 500 -2.30 -4.73 -9.02
C VAL A 500 -3.23 -5.12 -10.17
N PRO A 501 -4.54 -5.02 -10.00
CA PRO A 501 -5.51 -5.44 -11.01
C PRO A 501 -5.65 -4.40 -12.13
N THR A 502 -4.66 -4.31 -12.99
CA THR A 502 -4.66 -3.49 -14.19
C THR A 502 -5.44 -4.16 -15.34
N SER A 503 -5.64 -3.41 -16.41
CA SER A 503 -6.24 -3.89 -17.67
C SER A 503 -5.31 -3.56 -18.84
N PRO A 504 -4.13 -4.22 -18.93
CA PRO A 504 -3.13 -3.88 -19.92
C PRO A 504 -3.68 -4.04 -21.34
N ASN A 505 -3.27 -3.13 -22.22
CA ASN A 505 -3.63 -3.09 -23.63
C ASN A 505 -5.14 -2.88 -23.91
N SER A 506 -5.90 -2.38 -22.94
CA SER A 506 -7.35 -2.12 -23.07
C SER A 506 -7.65 -0.81 -23.82
N GLY A 507 -6.70 0.08 -24.00
CA GLY A 507 -6.90 1.44 -24.51
C GLY A 507 -7.54 2.40 -23.52
N MET A 508 -7.77 1.96 -22.27
CA MET A 508 -8.31 2.80 -21.20
C MET A 508 -7.22 3.74 -20.67
N ASN A 509 -7.61 4.96 -20.29
CA ASN A 509 -6.75 5.84 -19.51
C ASN A 509 -6.52 5.28 -18.08
N ALA A 510 -5.56 5.84 -17.35
CA ALA A 510 -5.16 5.36 -16.02
C ALA A 510 -6.34 5.32 -15.02
N ARG A 511 -7.19 6.36 -14.99
CA ARG A 511 -8.35 6.41 -14.08
C ARG A 511 -9.41 5.36 -14.40
N ASP A 512 -9.63 5.07 -15.69
CA ASP A 512 -10.60 4.05 -16.10
C ASP A 512 -10.07 2.64 -15.83
N GLN A 513 -8.78 2.39 -16.02
CA GLN A 513 -8.14 1.14 -15.58
C GLN A 513 -8.28 0.96 -14.07
N ALA A 514 -8.09 2.01 -13.26
CA ALA A 514 -8.28 1.97 -11.82
C ALA A 514 -9.73 1.62 -11.43
N ARG A 515 -10.73 2.22 -12.11
CA ARG A 515 -12.15 1.91 -11.88
C ARG A 515 -12.49 0.46 -12.23
N ALA A 516 -12.00 -0.03 -13.37
CA ALA A 516 -12.17 -1.40 -13.80
C ALA A 516 -11.51 -2.38 -12.83
N GLY A 517 -10.26 -2.08 -12.39
CA GLY A 517 -9.53 -2.89 -11.42
C GLY A 517 -10.23 -2.97 -10.06
N ARG A 518 -10.82 -1.87 -9.57
CA ARG A 518 -11.65 -1.89 -8.36
C ARG A 518 -12.86 -2.81 -8.52
N GLY A 519 -13.58 -2.71 -9.63
CA GLY A 519 -14.72 -3.59 -9.94
C GLY A 519 -14.31 -5.06 -9.94
N LYS A 520 -13.17 -5.38 -10.57
CA LYS A 520 -12.60 -6.73 -10.59
C LYS A 520 -12.30 -7.24 -9.17
N LEU A 521 -11.67 -6.42 -8.33
CA LEU A 521 -11.33 -6.81 -6.95
C LEU A 521 -12.56 -7.06 -6.08
N TYR A 522 -13.59 -6.22 -6.18
CA TYR A 522 -14.82 -6.44 -5.41
C TYR A 522 -15.58 -7.70 -5.85
N GLY A 523 -15.44 -8.10 -7.11
CA GLY A 523 -15.99 -9.34 -7.64
C GLY A 523 -15.24 -10.61 -7.25
N GLN A 524 -14.04 -10.50 -6.69
CA GLN A 524 -13.22 -11.66 -6.29
C GLN A 524 -13.44 -12.02 -4.82
N THR A 525 -13.70 -13.30 -4.54
CA THR A 525 -13.77 -13.84 -3.17
C THR A 525 -12.37 -14.15 -2.64
N PHE A 526 -12.27 -14.39 -1.33
CA PHE A 526 -11.01 -14.84 -0.72
C PHE A 526 -10.54 -16.15 -1.35
N GLU A 527 -11.43 -17.11 -1.56
CA GLU A 527 -11.12 -18.43 -2.12
C GLU A 527 -10.57 -18.32 -3.54
N GLN A 528 -11.08 -17.39 -4.35
CA GLN A 528 -10.56 -17.14 -5.69
C GLN A 528 -9.16 -16.54 -5.66
N LEU A 529 -8.91 -15.58 -4.77
CA LEU A 529 -7.58 -14.98 -4.58
C LEU A 529 -6.59 -16.01 -4.01
N GLU A 530 -7.02 -16.83 -3.05
CA GLU A 530 -6.23 -17.92 -2.50
C GLU A 530 -5.87 -18.97 -3.55
N ALA A 531 -6.83 -19.39 -4.38
CA ALA A 531 -6.57 -20.36 -5.44
C ALA A 531 -5.54 -19.84 -6.45
N GLN A 532 -5.65 -18.56 -6.85
CA GLN A 532 -4.68 -17.91 -7.75
C GLN A 532 -3.27 -17.91 -7.15
N LEU A 533 -3.12 -17.48 -5.89
CA LEU A 533 -1.80 -17.43 -5.27
C LEU A 533 -1.19 -18.82 -5.05
N ARG A 534 -2.00 -19.82 -4.72
CA ARG A 534 -1.53 -21.21 -4.52
C ARG A 534 -1.02 -21.81 -5.82
N ASP A 535 -1.77 -21.65 -6.91
CA ASP A 535 -1.34 -22.08 -8.25
C ASP A 535 -0.03 -21.39 -8.65
N GLN A 536 0.03 -20.07 -8.53
CA GLN A 536 1.19 -19.29 -8.90
C GLN A 536 2.43 -19.67 -8.08
N LEU A 537 2.32 -19.80 -6.75
CA LEU A 537 3.43 -20.23 -5.89
C LEU A 537 3.88 -21.64 -6.21
N GLN A 538 2.95 -22.57 -6.49
CA GLN A 538 3.30 -23.95 -6.85
C GLN A 538 4.09 -24.02 -8.16
N ARG A 539 3.68 -23.25 -9.17
CA ARG A 539 4.35 -23.19 -10.47
C ARG A 539 5.77 -22.61 -10.36
N MET A 540 5.93 -21.57 -9.55
CA MET A 540 7.21 -20.88 -9.36
C MET A 540 8.18 -21.66 -8.47
N LEU A 541 7.71 -22.17 -7.35
CA LEU A 541 8.54 -22.72 -6.28
C LEU A 541 8.55 -24.26 -6.24
N GLY A 542 7.63 -24.90 -6.95
CA GLY A 542 7.54 -26.36 -7.03
C GLY A 542 8.82 -27.05 -7.47
N PRO A 543 9.55 -26.53 -8.49
CA PRO A 543 10.86 -27.07 -8.89
C PRO A 543 11.91 -27.02 -7.75
N GLY A 544 11.75 -26.15 -6.77
CA GLY A 544 12.57 -26.08 -5.54
C GLY A 544 12.08 -26.97 -4.39
N GLY A 545 11.03 -27.77 -4.62
CA GLY A 545 10.46 -28.68 -3.61
C GLY A 545 9.27 -28.12 -2.82
N PHE A 546 8.75 -26.96 -3.18
CA PHE A 546 7.58 -26.37 -2.52
C PHE A 546 6.30 -27.13 -2.86
N ASN A 547 5.46 -27.34 -1.83
CA ASN A 547 4.12 -27.89 -1.99
C ASN A 547 3.10 -26.96 -1.29
N HIS A 548 2.26 -26.30 -2.07
CA HIS A 548 1.32 -25.29 -1.58
C HIS A 548 0.29 -25.83 -0.58
N GLU A 549 -0.03 -27.13 -0.59
CA GLU A 549 -0.97 -27.73 0.35
C GLU A 549 -0.36 -27.97 1.74
N ILE A 550 0.95 -28.17 1.78
CA ILE A 550 1.68 -28.51 3.00
C ILE A 550 2.42 -27.31 3.57
N ASP A 551 3.02 -26.49 2.70
CA ASP A 551 3.96 -25.46 3.11
C ASP A 551 3.28 -24.12 3.43
N ILE A 552 2.08 -23.83 2.91
CA ILE A 552 1.33 -22.62 3.29
C ILE A 552 0.62 -22.87 4.63
N LEU A 553 1.01 -22.09 5.64
CA LEU A 553 0.46 -22.15 6.99
C LEU A 553 -0.65 -21.13 7.24
N ALA A 554 -0.53 -19.93 6.68
CA ALA A 554 -1.51 -18.86 6.84
C ALA A 554 -1.48 -17.90 5.66
N ILE A 555 -2.61 -17.25 5.38
CA ILE A 555 -2.76 -16.25 4.31
C ILE A 555 -3.58 -15.09 4.85
N THR A 556 -3.07 -13.87 4.62
CA THR A 556 -3.84 -12.63 4.80
C THR A 556 -3.78 -11.83 3.51
N VAL A 557 -4.92 -11.68 2.86
CA VAL A 557 -5.09 -10.86 1.66
C VAL A 557 -5.55 -9.47 2.08
N ASN A 558 -4.65 -8.49 2.09
CA ASN A 558 -4.98 -7.11 2.34
C ASN A 558 -5.44 -6.48 1.02
N ARG A 559 -6.74 -6.52 0.77
CA ARG A 559 -7.37 -6.01 -0.45
C ARG A 559 -7.66 -4.52 -0.30
N TRP A 560 -6.94 -3.69 -1.03
CA TRP A 560 -7.14 -2.24 -1.07
C TRP A 560 -7.77 -1.84 -2.40
N SER A 561 -9.09 -1.89 -2.48
CA SER A 561 -9.80 -1.43 -3.69
C SER A 561 -9.60 0.07 -3.94
N HIS A 562 -9.22 0.82 -2.92
CA HIS A 562 -8.82 2.22 -2.96
C HIS A 562 -7.43 2.35 -2.31
N GLY A 563 -6.40 1.83 -2.97
CA GLY A 563 -5.02 1.76 -2.48
C GLY A 563 -4.28 3.08 -2.65
N TYR A 564 -3.55 3.26 -3.74
CA TYR A 564 -2.76 4.46 -3.95
C TYR A 564 -3.61 5.67 -4.31
N ALA A 565 -3.23 6.85 -3.81
CA ALA A 565 -3.70 8.12 -4.35
C ALA A 565 -3.21 8.24 -5.81
N THR A 566 -4.04 8.81 -6.69
CA THR A 566 -3.59 9.11 -8.05
C THR A 566 -2.48 10.15 -8.02
N PHE A 567 -1.64 10.16 -9.02
CA PHE A 567 -0.68 11.22 -9.33
C PHE A 567 -1.01 11.80 -10.71
N SER A 568 -0.45 12.97 -11.03
CA SER A 568 -0.57 13.52 -12.38
C SER A 568 0.19 12.61 -13.35
N ASN A 569 -0.47 12.22 -14.44
CA ASN A 569 0.08 11.31 -15.44
C ASN A 569 0.11 12.03 -16.79
N SER A 570 1.29 12.37 -17.29
CA SER A 570 1.48 13.18 -18.50
C SER A 570 0.85 12.60 -19.78
N LEU A 571 0.54 11.30 -19.80
CA LEU A 571 -0.21 10.70 -20.91
C LEU A 571 -1.66 11.14 -20.99
N PHE A 572 -2.27 11.57 -19.87
CA PHE A 572 -3.71 11.75 -19.75
C PHE A 572 -4.10 13.05 -19.07
N ASP A 573 -3.16 13.74 -18.44
CA ASP A 573 -3.42 14.90 -17.59
C ASP A 573 -2.55 16.09 -18.02
N ASP A 574 -3.14 17.27 -17.95
CA ASP A 574 -2.40 18.52 -17.96
C ASP A 574 -1.87 18.83 -16.56
N ALA A 575 -0.60 19.24 -16.45
CA ALA A 575 0.05 19.45 -15.17
C ALA A 575 -0.54 20.66 -14.41
N ASP A 576 -0.80 21.77 -15.11
CA ASP A 576 -1.34 23.01 -14.52
C ASP A 576 -2.80 22.80 -14.07
N GLU A 577 -3.59 22.08 -14.88
CA GLU A 577 -4.95 21.70 -14.50
C GLU A 577 -4.93 20.79 -13.27
N SER A 578 -4.06 19.79 -13.22
CA SER A 578 -3.92 18.89 -12.08
C SER A 578 -3.56 19.63 -10.80
N GLU A 579 -2.63 20.60 -10.87
CA GLU A 579 -2.25 21.44 -9.73
C GLU A 579 -3.43 22.31 -9.25
N ALA A 580 -4.16 22.91 -10.21
CA ALA A 580 -5.35 23.71 -9.90
C ALA A 580 -6.45 22.88 -9.22
N LEU A 581 -6.69 21.64 -9.69
CA LEU A 581 -7.63 20.70 -9.10
C LEU A 581 -7.20 20.30 -7.67
N MET A 582 -5.93 19.99 -7.44
CA MET A 582 -5.42 19.69 -6.10
C MET A 582 -5.61 20.86 -5.12
N LYS A 583 -5.27 22.08 -5.55
CA LYS A 583 -5.44 23.29 -4.73
C LYS A 583 -6.91 23.54 -4.39
N LEU A 584 -7.79 23.33 -5.36
CA LEU A 584 -9.24 23.52 -5.17
C LEU A 584 -9.83 22.43 -4.26
N ALA A 585 -9.46 21.16 -4.47
CA ALA A 585 -10.00 20.03 -3.76
C ALA A 585 -9.84 20.15 -2.23
N LYS A 586 -8.70 20.61 -1.78
CA LYS A 586 -8.35 20.66 -0.35
C LYS A 586 -8.73 21.96 0.38
N LYS A 587 -9.45 22.90 -0.26
CA LYS A 587 -9.89 24.13 0.40
C LYS A 587 -10.84 23.82 1.56
N PRO A 588 -10.70 24.51 2.71
CA PRO A 588 -11.64 24.38 3.82
C PRO A 588 -13.06 24.83 3.43
N VAL A 589 -14.07 24.24 4.05
CA VAL A 589 -15.48 24.60 3.87
C VAL A 589 -16.10 24.82 5.25
N GLY A 590 -16.29 26.09 5.61
CA GLY A 590 -16.80 26.48 6.93
C GLY A 590 -15.87 26.02 8.05
N HIS A 591 -16.37 25.15 8.92
CA HIS A 591 -15.62 24.58 10.04
C HIS A 591 -14.93 23.23 9.71
N VAL A 592 -14.90 22.87 8.42
CA VAL A 592 -14.39 21.58 7.94
C VAL A 592 -13.13 21.78 7.12
N SER A 593 -12.05 21.07 7.46
CA SER A 593 -10.84 20.96 6.64
C SER A 593 -10.69 19.55 6.07
N ILE A 594 -9.95 19.44 4.98
CA ILE A 594 -9.73 18.18 4.24
C ILE A 594 -8.26 17.83 4.33
N ALA A 595 -7.96 16.62 4.79
CA ALA A 595 -6.61 16.07 4.89
C ALA A 595 -6.47 14.83 3.99
N ASN A 596 -5.56 13.93 4.31
CA ASN A 596 -5.25 12.70 3.60
C ASN A 596 -4.22 12.89 2.46
N SER A 597 -3.50 11.82 2.15
CA SER A 597 -2.56 11.75 1.02
C SER A 597 -3.22 12.04 -0.34
N ASP A 598 -4.53 11.78 -0.46
CA ASP A 598 -5.31 12.15 -1.65
C ASP A 598 -5.29 13.66 -1.92
N ALA A 599 -5.23 14.49 -0.87
CA ALA A 599 -5.18 15.95 -1.02
C ALA A 599 -3.85 16.45 -1.64
N ALA A 600 -2.80 15.63 -1.57
CA ALA A 600 -1.51 15.90 -2.20
C ALA A 600 -1.30 15.12 -3.51
N TRP A 601 -2.26 14.32 -3.96
CA TRP A 601 -2.09 13.36 -5.05
C TRP A 601 -0.80 12.54 -4.92
N SER A 602 -0.49 12.09 -3.71
CA SER A 602 0.72 11.36 -3.38
C SER A 602 0.40 10.16 -2.49
N ALA A 603 0.88 8.97 -2.86
CA ALA A 603 0.55 7.73 -2.16
C ALA A 603 1.42 7.46 -0.90
N TYR A 604 2.22 8.42 -0.46
CA TYR A 604 3.21 8.23 0.59
C TYR A 604 2.76 8.67 1.98
N ALA A 605 3.38 8.09 3.01
CA ALA A 605 3.09 8.37 4.41
C ALA A 605 3.41 9.81 4.81
N HIS A 606 4.52 10.38 4.31
CA HIS A 606 4.91 11.76 4.60
C HIS A 606 3.86 12.74 4.07
N ALA A 607 3.35 12.54 2.85
CA ALA A 607 2.31 13.39 2.28
C ALA A 607 1.01 13.36 3.12
N ALA A 608 0.65 12.19 3.66
CA ALA A 608 -0.49 12.06 4.57
C ALA A 608 -0.30 12.85 5.86
N ILE A 609 0.93 12.93 6.38
CA ILE A 609 1.29 13.67 7.60
C ILE A 609 1.34 15.18 7.31
N ASP A 610 1.92 15.60 6.18
CA ASP A 610 1.98 17.01 5.79
C ASP A 610 0.59 17.62 5.58
N GLU A 611 -0.29 16.89 4.90
CA GLU A 611 -1.68 17.33 4.72
C GLU A 611 -2.46 17.34 6.05
N ALA A 612 -2.12 16.47 6.98
CA ALA A 612 -2.67 16.49 8.34
C ALA A 612 -2.21 17.73 9.12
N TYR A 613 -0.94 18.10 9.01
CA TYR A 613 -0.40 19.29 9.63
C TYR A 613 -1.07 20.57 9.10
N ARG A 614 -1.19 20.68 7.77
CA ARG A 614 -1.91 21.79 7.12
C ARG A 614 -3.35 21.88 7.61
N ALA A 615 -4.09 20.76 7.55
CA ALA A 615 -5.51 20.73 7.93
C ALA A 615 -5.73 21.05 9.42
N ALA A 616 -4.86 20.57 10.31
CA ALA A 616 -4.89 20.92 11.73
C ALA A 616 -4.60 22.40 11.96
N GLY A 617 -3.77 23.03 11.11
CA GLY A 617 -3.52 24.46 11.13
C GLY A 617 -4.72 25.30 10.71
N GLU A 618 -5.50 24.83 9.74
CA GLU A 618 -6.68 25.54 9.20
C GLU A 618 -7.86 25.57 10.19
N VAL A 619 -7.96 24.61 11.10
CA VAL A 619 -9.04 24.49 12.08
C VAL A 619 -8.62 24.87 13.51
N ALA A 620 -7.37 25.26 13.72
CA ALA A 620 -6.80 25.61 15.03
C ALA A 620 -7.35 26.93 15.58
#